data_0122da1503e9d6342c1ca2c809d81ff0
#
_entry.id   0122da1503e9d6342c1ca2c809d81ff0
#
_cell.length_a   1.000
_cell.length_b   1.000
_cell.length_c   1.000
_cell.angle_alpha   90.00
_cell.angle_beta   90.00
_cell.angle_gamma   90.00
#
_symmetry.space_group_name_H-M   'P 1'
#
loop_
_entity.id
_entity.type
_entity.pdbx_description
1 polymer ?
#
loop_
_entity_poly.entity_id
_entity_poly.type
_entity_poly.pdbx_seq_one_letter_code
_entity_poly.pdbx_strand_id
1 'polypeptide(L)'
;MFVHLQFPLASIEDSAMTDRRTFLGSAAAAAAGLALGRPGTAHALGAQPASAAGSLPAPELEETSIAALQDSMARGEQTARSIAEAYLARIDALDRSGPRINSVIEVNPEGLQLADALDRERKASGIRGPLHGIPVLLKDNIDTGDRMQTTAGSLALVGTPAVRDAFVAERLRLAGALILGKTNLTEWANFRSTHSTSGWSGRGGLTRCPYVLDRNPCGSSSGSGAGIAANLAAVAVGTETDGSVVCPASANGLVGLKPTLGLVSRAGIIPLSHSQDTAGPMARTVRDAAILLNAMTGVDPRDPATTASAGHAAADYTEALDAGALRGRRLGVVRSYFGFDPGVDRVMEASLTALREAGAILVDPVVLPNAGKYDDSEGLVLRYEFKADIAAYLATRTGADVPRSLEALIAFNTRHADTEMPWFGQELFEQ
;
A
#
# COMPACT_ATOMS: atom_id res chain seq x y z
N MET A 1 18.97 -6.46 -6.50
CA MET A 1 18.78 -7.89 -6.84
C MET A 1 17.55 -8.02 -7.69
N PHE A 2 17.70 -7.93 -9.02
CA PHE A 2 16.62 -8.34 -9.91
C PHE A 2 16.52 -9.86 -9.79
N VAL A 3 15.54 -10.35 -9.06
CA VAL A 3 15.22 -11.77 -9.07
C VAL A 3 14.80 -12.10 -10.49
N HIS A 4 15.64 -12.84 -11.20
CA HIS A 4 15.28 -13.46 -12.47
C HIS A 4 14.22 -14.52 -12.19
N LEU A 5 12.96 -14.11 -12.11
CA LEU A 5 11.81 -15.03 -12.08
C LEU A 5 11.69 -15.65 -13.47
N GLN A 6 12.37 -16.78 -13.68
CA GLN A 6 12.02 -17.68 -14.78
C GLN A 6 10.64 -18.29 -14.48
N PHE A 7 9.60 -17.68 -15.05
CA PHE A 7 8.29 -18.34 -15.11
C PHE A 7 8.32 -19.34 -16.27
N PRO A 8 7.85 -20.58 -16.08
CA PRO A 8 7.58 -21.46 -17.21
C PRO A 8 6.48 -20.81 -18.06
N LEU A 9 6.78 -20.55 -19.31
CA LEU A 9 5.83 -20.08 -20.33
C LEU A 9 4.79 -21.18 -20.57
N ALA A 10 3.71 -21.18 -19.81
CA ALA A 10 2.48 -21.81 -20.27
C ALA A 10 1.85 -20.85 -21.28
N SER A 11 1.60 -21.34 -22.49
CA SER A 11 0.92 -20.65 -23.57
C SER A 11 -0.39 -20.04 -23.05
N ILE A 12 -0.46 -18.71 -23.01
CA ILE A 12 -1.69 -17.98 -22.72
C ILE A 12 -2.52 -18.03 -24.00
N GLU A 13 -3.46 -18.96 -24.07
CA GLU A 13 -4.60 -18.83 -24.98
C GLU A 13 -5.42 -17.61 -24.52
N ASP A 14 -5.89 -16.81 -25.48
CA ASP A 14 -6.70 -15.60 -25.32
C ASP A 14 -7.90 -15.82 -24.37
N SER A 15 -7.68 -15.75 -23.06
CA SER A 15 -8.76 -15.55 -22.11
C SER A 15 -8.98 -14.02 -22.03
N ALA A 16 -10.18 -13.58 -22.41
CA ALA A 16 -10.61 -12.19 -22.37
C ALA A 16 -10.19 -11.56 -21.05
N MET A 17 -9.24 -10.61 -21.10
CA MET A 17 -8.83 -9.83 -19.92
C MET A 17 -10.05 -9.05 -19.46
N THR A 18 -10.55 -9.42 -18.28
CA THR A 18 -11.62 -8.68 -17.61
C THR A 18 -11.04 -7.33 -17.16
N ASP A 19 -11.58 -6.23 -17.64
CA ASP A 19 -11.17 -4.92 -17.19
C ASP A 19 -11.58 -4.70 -15.72
N ARG A 20 -10.97 -3.68 -15.09
CA ARG A 20 -11.19 -3.37 -13.67
C ARG A 20 -12.66 -3.15 -13.31
N ARG A 21 -13.43 -2.49 -14.18
CA ARG A 21 -14.87 -2.20 -13.94
C ARG A 21 -15.70 -3.46 -14.05
N THR A 22 -15.44 -4.28 -15.06
CA THR A 22 -16.13 -5.56 -15.27
C THR A 22 -15.87 -6.53 -14.13
N PHE A 23 -14.63 -6.60 -13.63
CA PHE A 23 -14.29 -7.44 -12.46
C PHE A 23 -15.05 -7.01 -11.20
N LEU A 24 -15.03 -5.73 -10.88
CA LEU A 24 -15.66 -5.21 -9.66
C LEU A 24 -17.18 -5.28 -9.74
N GLY A 25 -17.76 -5.03 -10.92
CA GLY A 25 -19.20 -5.18 -11.16
C GLY A 25 -19.69 -6.63 -11.03
N SER A 26 -18.91 -7.59 -11.53
CA SER A 26 -19.23 -9.03 -11.43
C SER A 26 -19.14 -9.53 -9.98
N ALA A 27 -18.17 -9.06 -9.21
CA ALA A 27 -18.01 -9.42 -7.79
C ALA A 27 -19.15 -8.87 -6.93
N ALA A 28 -19.64 -7.65 -7.20
CA ALA A 28 -20.78 -7.06 -6.51
C ALA A 28 -22.10 -7.79 -6.83
N ALA A 29 -22.30 -8.22 -8.08
CA ALA A 29 -23.49 -8.99 -8.50
C ALA A 29 -23.52 -10.38 -7.86
N ALA A 30 -22.39 -11.04 -7.68
CA ALA A 30 -22.30 -12.34 -7.02
C ALA A 30 -22.65 -12.26 -5.51
N ALA A 31 -22.29 -11.17 -4.84
CA ALA A 31 -22.64 -10.94 -3.44
C ALA A 31 -24.15 -10.66 -3.24
N ALA A 32 -24.80 -9.97 -4.19
CA ALA A 32 -26.23 -9.71 -4.16
C ALA A 32 -27.11 -10.96 -4.45
N GLY A 33 -26.61 -11.91 -5.26
CA GLY A 33 -27.35 -13.13 -5.61
C GLY A 33 -27.49 -14.16 -4.49
N LEU A 34 -26.64 -14.12 -3.47
CA LEU A 34 -26.69 -15.06 -2.31
C LEU A 34 -27.68 -14.64 -1.21
N ALA A 35 -28.25 -13.43 -1.29
CA ALA A 35 -29.19 -12.91 -0.29
C ALA A 35 -30.69 -13.25 -0.58
N LEU A 36 -31.03 -13.88 -1.71
CA LEU A 36 -32.41 -14.12 -2.14
C LEU A 36 -32.81 -15.60 -2.12
N GLY A 37 -32.63 -16.30 -1.02
CA GLY A 37 -33.05 -17.68 -0.98
C GLY A 37 -33.39 -18.25 0.38
N ARG A 38 -34.58 -17.92 0.97
CA ARG A 38 -35.59 -18.85 1.55
C ARG A 38 -36.67 -18.10 2.32
N PRO A 39 -37.98 -18.29 2.10
CA PRO A 39 -39.04 -17.78 2.95
C PRO A 39 -39.25 -18.74 4.11
N GLY A 40 -38.86 -18.33 5.30
CA GLY A 40 -39.25 -18.97 6.55
C GLY A 40 -40.14 -18.02 7.35
N THR A 41 -41.36 -18.43 7.60
CA THR A 41 -42.35 -17.71 8.40
C THR A 41 -41.90 -17.46 9.83
N ALA A 42 -41.70 -16.21 10.23
CA ALA A 42 -41.57 -15.81 11.63
C ALA A 42 -42.54 -14.69 11.98
N HIS A 43 -43.24 -14.89 13.10
CA HIS A 43 -44.26 -14.03 13.66
C HIS A 43 -43.72 -12.63 13.98
N ALA A 44 -44.53 -11.64 13.64
CA ALA A 44 -44.29 -10.23 13.93
C ALA A 44 -44.46 -9.94 15.43
N LEU A 45 -43.42 -9.41 16.06
CA LEU A 45 -43.50 -8.58 17.25
C LEU A 45 -43.18 -7.16 16.82
N GLY A 46 -44.17 -6.28 17.03
CA GLY A 46 -44.12 -4.88 16.59
C GLY A 46 -42.99 -4.10 17.25
N ALA A 47 -42.09 -3.60 16.43
CA ALA A 47 -41.17 -2.53 16.77
C ALA A 47 -41.63 -1.25 16.09
N GLN A 48 -41.87 -0.20 16.87
CA GLN A 48 -42.14 1.12 16.34
C GLN A 48 -40.98 1.61 15.48
N PRO A 49 -41.25 2.28 14.34
CA PRO A 49 -40.17 2.82 13.52
C PRO A 49 -39.48 3.97 14.25
N ALA A 50 -38.19 3.84 14.54
CA ALA A 50 -37.35 4.97 14.89
C ALA A 50 -37.34 5.95 13.72
N SER A 51 -37.59 7.23 14.02
CA SER A 51 -37.57 8.36 13.08
C SER A 51 -36.30 8.27 12.20
N ALA A 52 -36.47 8.11 10.89
CA ALA A 52 -35.44 8.13 9.90
C ALA A 52 -34.89 9.57 9.81
N ALA A 53 -33.81 9.84 10.55
CA ALA A 53 -32.85 10.84 10.10
C ALA A 53 -32.38 10.35 8.73
N GLY A 54 -32.64 11.14 7.66
CA GLY A 54 -32.38 10.72 6.29
C GLY A 54 -30.94 10.23 6.12
N SER A 55 -30.79 8.96 5.85
CA SER A 55 -29.47 8.36 5.56
C SER A 55 -28.93 8.98 4.28
N LEU A 56 -27.67 9.43 4.31
CA LEU A 56 -27.00 9.88 3.12
C LEU A 56 -26.96 8.74 2.08
N PRO A 57 -26.99 9.04 0.77
CA PRO A 57 -26.84 8.02 -0.27
C PRO A 57 -25.49 7.32 -0.11
N ALA A 58 -25.41 6.03 -0.45
CA ALA A 58 -24.16 5.29 -0.42
C ALA A 58 -23.15 5.96 -1.39
N PRO A 59 -21.90 6.23 -0.94
CA PRO A 59 -20.92 6.85 -1.80
C PRO A 59 -20.49 5.90 -2.93
N GLU A 60 -20.32 6.44 -4.13
CA GLU A 60 -19.62 5.74 -5.19
C GLU A 60 -18.13 5.79 -4.87
N LEU A 61 -17.48 4.62 -4.76
CA LEU A 61 -16.08 4.51 -4.38
C LEU A 61 -15.18 3.99 -5.52
N GLU A 62 -15.79 3.51 -6.60
CA GLU A 62 -15.02 2.96 -7.73
C GLU A 62 -14.31 4.08 -8.46
N GLU A 63 -12.98 3.97 -8.55
CA GLU A 63 -12.09 4.94 -9.20
C GLU A 63 -12.20 6.37 -8.65
N THR A 64 -12.81 6.56 -7.47
CA THR A 64 -13.05 7.89 -6.91
C THR A 64 -11.75 8.49 -6.38
N SER A 65 -11.43 9.71 -6.82
CA SER A 65 -10.24 10.46 -6.40
C SER A 65 -10.43 11.16 -5.05
N ILE A 66 -9.32 11.56 -4.42
CA ILE A 66 -9.34 12.41 -3.22
C ILE A 66 -10.17 13.67 -3.46
N ALA A 67 -10.00 14.32 -4.61
CA ALA A 67 -10.74 15.54 -4.96
C ALA A 67 -12.25 15.28 -4.99
N ALA A 68 -12.70 14.20 -5.65
CA ALA A 68 -14.11 13.86 -5.73
C ALA A 68 -14.73 13.55 -4.35
N LEU A 69 -13.98 12.86 -3.46
CA LEU A 69 -14.40 12.63 -2.08
C LEU A 69 -14.51 13.95 -1.29
N GLN A 70 -13.54 14.86 -1.44
CA GLN A 70 -13.58 16.18 -0.82
C GLN A 70 -14.77 17.01 -1.30
N ASP A 71 -15.03 17.00 -2.61
CA ASP A 71 -16.17 17.72 -3.22
C ASP A 71 -17.51 17.19 -2.69
N SER A 72 -17.68 15.86 -2.58
CA SER A 72 -18.90 15.27 -2.04
C SER A 72 -19.12 15.63 -0.56
N MET A 73 -18.05 15.66 0.23
CA MET A 73 -18.10 16.13 1.62
C MET A 73 -18.40 17.63 1.72
N ALA A 74 -17.83 18.45 0.83
CA ALA A 74 -18.08 19.89 0.79
C ALA A 74 -19.54 20.22 0.43
N ARG A 75 -20.16 19.42 -0.47
CA ARG A 75 -21.59 19.55 -0.82
C ARG A 75 -22.53 18.96 0.24
N GLY A 76 -22.00 18.30 1.28
CA GLY A 76 -22.81 17.63 2.30
C GLY A 76 -23.48 16.33 1.84
N GLU A 77 -23.08 15.79 0.69
CA GLU A 77 -23.58 14.52 0.14
C GLU A 77 -22.98 13.32 0.90
N GLN A 78 -21.78 13.49 1.43
CA GLN A 78 -21.06 12.48 2.21
C GLN A 78 -20.43 13.12 3.45
N THR A 79 -20.00 12.25 4.38
CA THR A 79 -19.16 12.60 5.53
C THR A 79 -17.95 11.68 5.55
N ALA A 80 -16.91 12.03 6.30
CA ALA A 80 -15.77 11.13 6.51
C ALA A 80 -16.24 9.78 7.08
N ARG A 81 -17.26 9.82 7.95
CA ARG A 81 -17.87 8.61 8.51
C ARG A 81 -18.57 7.75 7.45
N SER A 82 -19.46 8.33 6.63
CA SER A 82 -20.17 7.55 5.60
C SER A 82 -19.22 6.94 4.56
N ILE A 83 -18.16 7.67 4.19
CA ILE A 83 -17.09 7.18 3.31
C ILE A 83 -16.34 6.02 3.96
N ALA A 84 -15.97 6.15 5.24
CA ALA A 84 -15.29 5.08 5.97
C ALA A 84 -16.16 3.82 6.09
N GLU A 85 -17.45 3.95 6.43
CA GLU A 85 -18.39 2.84 6.49
C GLU A 85 -18.52 2.12 5.16
N ALA A 86 -18.57 2.85 4.04
CA ALA A 86 -18.64 2.26 2.72
C ALA A 86 -17.35 1.50 2.34
N TYR A 87 -16.16 2.03 2.67
CA TYR A 87 -14.91 1.29 2.48
C TYR A 87 -14.82 0.05 3.37
N LEU A 88 -15.27 0.13 4.63
CA LEU A 88 -15.31 -1.04 5.52
C LEU A 88 -16.24 -2.12 4.99
N ALA A 89 -17.40 -1.75 4.47
CA ALA A 89 -18.32 -2.69 3.83
C ALA A 89 -17.70 -3.36 2.59
N ARG A 90 -16.92 -2.63 1.78
CA ARG A 90 -16.17 -3.20 0.65
C ARG A 90 -15.07 -4.14 1.12
N ILE A 91 -14.33 -3.80 2.19
CA ILE A 91 -13.35 -4.70 2.79
C ILE A 91 -14.01 -6.01 3.21
N ASP A 92 -15.15 -5.97 3.87
CA ASP A 92 -15.85 -7.19 4.26
C ASP A 92 -16.34 -8.01 3.07
N ALA A 93 -16.84 -7.36 2.01
CA ALA A 93 -17.41 -8.03 0.85
C ALA A 93 -16.36 -8.58 -0.13
N LEU A 94 -15.25 -7.88 -0.36
CA LEU A 94 -14.26 -8.22 -1.40
C LEU A 94 -12.96 -8.77 -0.83
N ASP A 95 -12.55 -8.30 0.34
CA ASP A 95 -11.24 -8.62 0.91
C ASP A 95 -11.31 -9.83 1.85
N ARG A 96 -12.30 -9.84 2.75
CA ARG A 96 -12.51 -10.91 3.74
C ARG A 96 -13.44 -12.01 3.28
N SER A 97 -14.40 -11.66 2.42
CA SER A 97 -15.39 -12.56 1.83
C SER A 97 -15.29 -12.53 0.30
N GLY A 98 -16.24 -13.11 -0.42
CA GLY A 98 -16.28 -13.11 -1.89
C GLY A 98 -14.96 -13.53 -2.52
N PRO A 99 -14.29 -12.65 -3.30
CA PRO A 99 -13.01 -12.95 -3.95
C PRO A 99 -11.87 -13.27 -2.98
N ARG A 100 -11.96 -12.80 -1.75
CA ARG A 100 -10.94 -12.96 -0.70
C ARG A 100 -9.58 -12.44 -1.17
N ILE A 101 -9.51 -11.17 -1.52
CA ILE A 101 -8.28 -10.50 -1.95
C ILE A 101 -7.23 -10.56 -0.84
N ASN A 102 -7.67 -10.47 0.42
CA ASN A 102 -6.84 -10.59 1.61
C ASN A 102 -5.69 -9.56 1.64
N SER A 103 -6.03 -8.33 1.32
CA SER A 103 -5.09 -7.21 1.26
C SER A 103 -5.01 -6.41 2.56
N VAL A 104 -6.09 -6.42 3.38
CA VAL A 104 -6.18 -5.70 4.65
C VAL A 104 -6.00 -6.68 5.80
N ILE A 105 -4.83 -6.60 6.45
CA ILE A 105 -4.49 -7.50 7.57
C ILE A 105 -5.19 -7.12 8.88
N GLU A 106 -5.46 -5.82 9.07
CA GLU A 106 -6.13 -5.29 10.26
C GLU A 106 -6.89 -4.00 9.92
N VAL A 107 -8.12 -3.88 10.43
CA VAL A 107 -8.93 -2.65 10.36
C VAL A 107 -8.75 -1.89 11.66
N ASN A 108 -8.68 -0.57 11.58
CA ASN A 108 -8.59 0.31 12.75
C ASN A 108 -9.89 0.21 13.58
N PRO A 109 -9.83 -0.31 14.81
CA PRO A 109 -11.01 -0.46 15.66
C PRO A 109 -11.61 0.90 16.08
N GLU A 110 -10.85 1.98 15.98
CA GLU A 110 -11.26 3.36 16.31
C GLU A 110 -11.62 4.18 15.07
N GLY A 111 -11.53 3.57 13.86
CA GLY A 111 -11.65 4.26 12.58
C GLY A 111 -12.93 5.09 12.44
N LEU A 112 -14.09 4.53 12.80
CA LEU A 112 -15.37 5.25 12.71
C LEU A 112 -15.47 6.38 13.75
N GLN A 113 -14.92 6.20 14.95
CA GLN A 113 -14.89 7.25 15.97
C GLN A 113 -14.00 8.42 15.54
N LEU A 114 -12.86 8.12 14.92
CA LEU A 114 -11.96 9.12 14.33
C LEU A 114 -12.61 9.86 13.17
N ALA A 115 -13.35 9.16 12.31
CA ALA A 115 -14.13 9.77 11.23
C ALA A 115 -15.18 10.77 11.77
N ASP A 116 -15.93 10.40 12.81
CA ASP A 116 -16.86 11.32 13.48
C ASP A 116 -16.16 12.56 14.05
N ALA A 117 -14.94 12.42 14.57
CA ALA A 117 -14.17 13.54 15.09
C ALA A 117 -13.75 14.49 13.96
N LEU A 118 -13.29 13.94 12.81
CA LEU A 118 -12.93 14.72 11.64
C LEU A 118 -14.14 15.43 11.03
N ASP A 119 -15.31 14.80 11.01
CA ASP A 119 -16.57 15.44 10.57
C ASP A 119 -16.97 16.60 11.47
N ARG A 120 -16.83 16.45 12.80
CA ARG A 120 -17.08 17.56 13.74
C ARG A 120 -16.08 18.70 13.53
N GLU A 121 -14.80 18.39 13.35
CA GLU A 121 -13.75 19.36 13.08
C GLU A 121 -14.02 20.14 11.78
N ARG A 122 -14.35 19.42 10.69
CA ARG A 122 -14.75 20.04 9.40
C ARG A 122 -15.86 21.08 9.59
N LYS A 123 -16.87 20.76 10.39
CA LYS A 123 -17.99 21.66 10.65
C LYS A 123 -17.60 22.86 11.52
N ALA A 124 -16.74 22.67 12.50
CA ALA A 124 -16.38 23.71 13.48
C ALA A 124 -15.25 24.62 13.01
N SER A 125 -14.23 24.10 12.32
CA SER A 125 -12.97 24.77 12.03
C SER A 125 -12.54 24.69 10.57
N GLY A 126 -13.30 23.97 9.71
CA GLY A 126 -12.91 23.69 8.33
C GLY A 126 -11.99 22.48 8.20
N ILE A 127 -11.38 22.33 7.04
CA ILE A 127 -10.49 21.20 6.72
C ILE A 127 -9.03 21.57 6.99
N ARG A 128 -8.22 20.59 7.41
CA ARG A 128 -6.76 20.76 7.56
C ARG A 128 -6.02 20.78 6.22
N GLY A 129 -6.63 20.18 5.18
CA GLY A 129 -6.06 20.06 3.85
C GLY A 129 -6.76 18.97 3.02
N PRO A 130 -6.22 18.61 1.84
CA PRO A 130 -6.85 17.69 0.91
C PRO A 130 -7.12 16.29 1.49
N LEU A 131 -6.36 15.87 2.49
CA LEU A 131 -6.52 14.55 3.12
C LEU A 131 -7.50 14.53 4.31
N HIS A 132 -8.09 15.66 4.68
CA HIS A 132 -8.98 15.71 5.85
C HIS A 132 -10.23 14.82 5.67
N GLY A 133 -10.34 13.77 6.48
CA GLY A 133 -11.40 12.77 6.42
C GLY A 133 -11.22 11.70 5.35
N ILE A 134 -10.12 11.70 4.62
CA ILE A 134 -9.85 10.72 3.55
C ILE A 134 -9.28 9.42 4.14
N PRO A 135 -9.89 8.26 3.86
CA PRO A 135 -9.40 6.97 4.30
C PRO A 135 -8.08 6.56 3.62
N VAL A 136 -7.08 6.22 4.44
CA VAL A 136 -5.74 5.79 4.04
C VAL A 136 -5.43 4.44 4.68
N LEU A 137 -4.81 3.53 3.93
CA LEU A 137 -4.26 2.28 4.45
C LEU A 137 -2.74 2.39 4.58
N LEU A 138 -2.17 1.79 5.63
CA LEU A 138 -0.74 1.74 5.86
C LEU A 138 -0.23 0.29 5.83
N LYS A 139 0.92 0.06 5.19
CA LYS A 139 1.58 -1.25 5.24
C LYS A 139 1.90 -1.65 6.68
N ASP A 140 1.76 -2.93 7.02
CA ASP A 140 1.88 -3.45 8.40
C ASP A 140 3.32 -3.43 8.95
N ASN A 141 4.23 -2.76 8.31
CA ASN A 141 5.56 -2.44 8.84
C ASN A 141 5.72 -0.95 9.21
N ILE A 142 4.65 -0.14 9.14
CA ILE A 142 4.63 1.27 9.52
C ILE A 142 3.94 1.40 10.87
N ASP A 143 4.65 1.88 11.89
CA ASP A 143 4.13 2.02 13.25
C ASP A 143 2.93 2.97 13.34
N THR A 144 1.94 2.55 14.11
CA THR A 144 0.83 3.41 14.56
C THR A 144 0.69 3.31 16.07
N GLY A 145 0.71 4.45 16.75
CA GLY A 145 0.59 4.56 18.21
C GLY A 145 -0.86 4.49 18.68
N ASP A 146 -1.65 3.62 18.07
CA ASP A 146 -3.04 3.33 18.40
C ASP A 146 -3.23 1.84 18.75
N ARG A 147 -4.44 1.32 18.64
CA ARG A 147 -4.75 -0.06 18.98
C ARG A 147 -4.39 -1.08 17.89
N MET A 148 -4.01 -0.62 16.70
CA MET A 148 -3.55 -1.51 15.63
C MET A 148 -2.13 -1.99 15.91
N GLN A 149 -1.81 -3.14 15.34
CA GLN A 149 -0.49 -3.72 15.47
C GLN A 149 0.41 -3.34 14.27
N THR A 150 1.70 -3.50 14.45
CA THR A 150 2.72 -3.38 13.42
C THR A 150 3.63 -4.59 13.54
N THR A 151 3.58 -5.49 12.57
CA THR A 151 4.18 -6.82 12.73
C THR A 151 5.09 -7.24 11.58
N ALA A 152 5.22 -6.46 10.51
CA ALA A 152 5.82 -6.90 9.26
C ALA A 152 5.22 -8.24 8.74
N GLY A 153 3.95 -8.52 9.09
CA GLY A 153 3.26 -9.75 8.74
C GLY A 153 3.62 -10.98 9.58
N SER A 154 4.56 -10.87 10.52
CA SER A 154 5.00 -11.99 11.35
C SER A 154 4.20 -12.12 12.65
N LEU A 155 3.94 -13.35 13.06
CA LEU A 155 3.34 -13.66 14.36
C LEU A 155 4.28 -13.31 15.53
N ALA A 156 5.58 -13.19 15.28
CA ALA A 156 6.58 -12.86 16.30
C ALA A 156 6.36 -11.49 16.97
N LEU A 157 5.67 -10.56 16.32
CA LEU A 157 5.39 -9.22 16.83
C LEU A 157 3.91 -8.99 17.21
N VAL A 158 3.07 -10.02 17.11
CA VAL A 158 1.66 -9.94 17.53
C VAL A 158 1.57 -9.78 19.05
N GLY A 159 0.65 -8.92 19.51
CA GLY A 159 0.48 -8.61 20.94
C GLY A 159 1.41 -7.52 21.47
N THR A 160 2.23 -6.93 20.63
CA THR A 160 3.21 -5.91 21.00
C THR A 160 3.05 -4.65 20.15
N PRO A 161 1.97 -3.87 20.35
CA PRO A 161 1.71 -2.67 19.54
C PRO A 161 2.86 -1.66 19.66
N ALA A 162 3.01 -0.82 18.64
CA ALA A 162 3.98 0.27 18.67
C ALA A 162 3.60 1.29 19.74
N VAL A 163 4.60 1.85 20.41
CA VAL A 163 4.36 2.83 21.50
C VAL A 163 4.05 4.26 20.98
N ARG A 164 4.30 4.50 19.70
CA ARG A 164 4.08 5.80 19.04
C ARG A 164 3.93 5.62 17.53
N ASP A 165 3.39 6.63 16.87
CA ASP A 165 3.32 6.69 15.42
C ASP A 165 4.73 6.76 14.78
N ALA A 166 4.88 6.10 13.63
CA ALA A 166 5.90 6.45 12.66
C ALA A 166 5.72 7.91 12.21
N PHE A 167 6.80 8.57 11.80
CA PHE A 167 6.70 9.95 11.31
C PHE A 167 5.65 10.10 10.21
N VAL A 168 5.61 9.16 9.26
CA VAL A 168 4.61 9.14 8.18
C VAL A 168 3.18 9.08 8.74
N ALA A 169 2.91 8.23 9.71
CA ALA A 169 1.59 8.11 10.32
C ALA A 169 1.20 9.38 11.09
N GLU A 170 2.15 9.96 11.84
CA GLU A 170 1.98 11.24 12.52
C GLU A 170 1.64 12.36 11.53
N ARG A 171 2.40 12.48 10.43
CA ARG A 171 2.17 13.48 9.39
C ARG A 171 0.80 13.34 8.73
N LEU A 172 0.38 12.11 8.44
CA LEU A 172 -0.94 11.83 7.88
C LEU A 172 -2.07 12.24 8.84
N ARG A 173 -1.94 11.93 10.14
CA ARG A 173 -2.91 12.39 11.15
C ARG A 173 -2.94 13.92 11.26
N LEU A 174 -1.80 14.58 11.21
CA LEU A 174 -1.72 16.05 11.19
C LEU A 174 -2.41 16.65 9.96
N ALA A 175 -2.34 15.99 8.80
CA ALA A 175 -3.06 16.37 7.59
C ALA A 175 -4.58 16.04 7.64
N GLY A 176 -5.05 15.41 8.71
CA GLY A 176 -6.44 15.01 8.89
C GLY A 176 -6.83 13.72 8.16
N ALA A 177 -5.86 12.93 7.69
CA ALA A 177 -6.14 11.64 7.08
C ALA A 177 -6.74 10.65 8.10
N LEU A 178 -7.67 9.83 7.65
CA LEU A 178 -8.24 8.75 8.43
C LEU A 178 -7.46 7.46 8.16
N ILE A 179 -6.59 7.07 9.09
CA ILE A 179 -5.92 5.76 8.99
C ILE A 179 -6.94 4.66 9.27
N LEU A 180 -7.40 4.02 8.18
CA LEU A 180 -8.52 3.06 8.20
C LEU A 180 -8.07 1.64 8.58
N GLY A 181 -6.80 1.30 8.35
CA GLY A 181 -6.28 -0.03 8.64
C GLY A 181 -4.84 -0.24 8.19
N LYS A 182 -4.38 -1.48 8.42
CA LYS A 182 -3.08 -1.99 7.98
C LYS A 182 -3.24 -2.92 6.80
N THR A 183 -2.31 -2.85 5.86
CA THR A 183 -2.28 -3.77 4.70
C THR A 183 -1.31 -4.90 4.92
N ASN A 184 -1.69 -6.08 4.42
CA ASN A 184 -0.81 -7.23 4.35
C ASN A 184 0.40 -6.94 3.46
N LEU A 185 1.45 -7.71 3.65
CA LEU A 185 2.71 -7.54 2.92
C LEU A 185 3.37 -8.91 2.74
N THR A 186 4.40 -8.98 1.89
CA THR A 186 5.29 -10.13 1.97
C THR A 186 6.06 -10.03 3.27
N GLU A 187 6.02 -11.07 4.08
CA GLU A 187 6.57 -11.10 5.43
C GLU A 187 8.02 -10.59 5.46
N TRP A 188 8.33 -9.75 6.45
CA TRP A 188 9.62 -9.06 6.59
C TRP A 188 10.08 -8.37 5.29
N ALA A 189 9.14 -7.81 4.54
CA ALA A 189 9.39 -7.06 3.30
C ALA A 189 10.19 -7.84 2.24
N ASN A 190 9.95 -9.14 2.09
CA ASN A 190 10.68 -10.10 1.22
C ASN A 190 12.09 -10.46 1.71
N PHE A 191 12.54 -10.02 2.86
CA PHE A 191 13.93 -10.19 3.26
C PHE A 191 14.17 -11.36 4.24
N ARG A 192 13.23 -12.31 4.35
CA ARG A 192 13.44 -13.54 5.10
C ARG A 192 14.07 -14.66 4.27
N SER A 193 13.67 -14.75 3.00
CA SER A 193 14.06 -15.83 2.09
C SER A 193 14.26 -15.30 0.67
N THR A 194 15.20 -15.88 -0.08
CA THR A 194 15.37 -15.64 -1.53
C THR A 194 14.21 -16.22 -2.36
N HIS A 195 13.37 -17.05 -1.74
CA HIS A 195 12.23 -17.73 -2.34
C HIS A 195 10.89 -17.21 -1.79
N SER A 196 10.88 -16.00 -1.21
CA SER A 196 9.69 -15.39 -0.63
C SER A 196 8.53 -15.34 -1.63
N THR A 197 7.37 -15.86 -1.23
CA THR A 197 6.14 -15.74 -2.01
C THR A 197 5.54 -14.36 -1.78
N SER A 198 5.59 -13.50 -2.81
CA SER A 198 5.05 -12.13 -2.72
C SER A 198 3.58 -12.13 -2.30
N GLY A 199 3.27 -11.31 -1.29
CA GLY A 199 1.92 -11.17 -0.73
C GLY A 199 1.59 -12.13 0.40
N TRP A 200 2.45 -13.08 0.73
CA TRP A 200 2.22 -13.98 1.86
C TRP A 200 2.91 -13.49 3.14
N SER A 201 2.20 -13.64 4.24
CA SER A 201 2.74 -13.46 5.59
C SER A 201 2.11 -14.45 6.58
N GLY A 202 2.84 -14.82 7.65
CA GLY A 202 2.34 -15.74 8.69
C GLY A 202 1.09 -15.21 9.38
N ARG A 203 1.03 -13.90 9.65
CA ARG A 203 -0.14 -13.25 10.26
C ARG A 203 -1.30 -13.07 9.28
N GLY A 204 -1.03 -12.63 8.04
CA GLY A 204 -2.06 -12.19 7.10
C GLY A 204 -2.47 -13.24 6.06
N GLY A 205 -1.68 -14.31 5.88
CA GLY A 205 -1.89 -15.25 4.77
C GLY A 205 -1.53 -14.64 3.42
N LEU A 206 -2.09 -15.17 2.32
CA LEU A 206 -1.76 -14.78 0.95
C LEU A 206 -2.70 -13.70 0.41
N THR A 207 -2.14 -12.56 0.04
CA THR A 207 -2.82 -11.52 -0.76
C THR A 207 -2.87 -11.92 -2.23
N ARG A 208 -4.01 -11.66 -2.89
CA ARG A 208 -4.26 -12.00 -4.29
C ARG A 208 -4.30 -10.74 -5.16
N CYS A 209 -3.90 -10.88 -6.42
CA CYS A 209 -4.11 -9.82 -7.42
C CYS A 209 -5.62 -9.68 -7.69
N PRO A 210 -6.22 -8.48 -7.54
CA PRO A 210 -7.65 -8.29 -7.73
C PRO A 210 -8.12 -8.49 -9.17
N TYR A 211 -7.22 -8.38 -10.15
CA TYR A 211 -7.56 -8.62 -11.57
C TYR A 211 -7.52 -10.09 -11.97
N VAL A 212 -6.63 -10.86 -11.32
CA VAL A 212 -6.43 -12.29 -11.60
C VAL A 212 -6.15 -13.00 -10.28
N LEU A 213 -7.19 -13.57 -9.67
CA LEU A 213 -7.18 -14.06 -8.30
C LEU A 213 -6.23 -15.24 -8.03
N ASP A 214 -5.74 -15.91 -9.05
CA ASP A 214 -4.74 -16.98 -8.96
C ASP A 214 -3.30 -16.49 -9.14
N ARG A 215 -3.10 -15.17 -9.23
CA ARG A 215 -1.79 -14.52 -9.34
C ARG A 215 -1.45 -13.74 -8.08
N ASN A 216 -0.15 -13.61 -7.79
CA ASN A 216 0.28 -12.72 -6.73
C ASN A 216 0.30 -11.25 -7.22
N PRO A 217 0.09 -10.29 -6.31
CA PRO A 217 0.05 -8.86 -6.65
C PRO A 217 1.42 -8.20 -6.69
N CYS A 218 2.53 -8.96 -6.78
CA CYS A 218 3.88 -8.50 -6.46
C CYS A 218 4.01 -8.03 -4.99
N GLY A 219 5.19 -7.61 -4.57
CA GLY A 219 5.45 -7.20 -3.18
C GLY A 219 6.72 -6.34 -3.06
N SER A 220 7.07 -6.00 -1.84
CA SER A 220 6.47 -6.47 -0.58
C SER A 220 5.23 -5.69 -0.14
N SER A 221 4.88 -4.51 -0.69
CA SER A 221 3.66 -3.76 -0.34
C SER A 221 2.41 -4.32 -1.04
N SER A 222 2.24 -5.64 -0.99
CA SER A 222 1.23 -6.40 -1.73
C SER A 222 -0.20 -5.97 -1.42
N GLY A 223 -0.52 -5.88 -0.13
CA GLY A 223 -1.85 -5.45 0.31
C GLY A 223 -2.13 -3.99 0.01
N SER A 224 -1.12 -3.09 0.09
CA SER A 224 -1.28 -1.69 -0.31
C SER A 224 -1.65 -1.58 -1.80
N GLY A 225 -0.96 -2.34 -2.67
CA GLY A 225 -1.28 -2.40 -4.10
C GLY A 225 -2.66 -3.00 -4.37
N ALA A 226 -2.89 -4.23 -3.94
CA ALA A 226 -4.13 -4.95 -4.19
C ALA A 226 -5.36 -4.23 -3.59
N GLY A 227 -5.23 -3.68 -2.37
CA GLY A 227 -6.32 -2.97 -1.69
C GLY A 227 -6.76 -1.71 -2.42
N ILE A 228 -5.81 -0.88 -2.91
CA ILE A 228 -6.16 0.33 -3.66
C ILE A 228 -6.70 -0.02 -5.04
N ALA A 229 -6.16 -1.04 -5.71
CA ALA A 229 -6.70 -1.52 -6.98
C ALA A 229 -8.14 -2.05 -6.85
N ALA A 230 -8.49 -2.66 -5.72
CA ALA A 230 -9.84 -3.13 -5.42
C ALA A 230 -10.76 -2.03 -4.85
N ASN A 231 -10.31 -0.79 -4.77
CA ASN A 231 -11.06 0.33 -4.17
C ASN A 231 -11.47 0.05 -2.71
N LEU A 232 -10.53 -0.37 -1.86
CA LEU A 232 -10.77 -0.63 -0.43
C LEU A 232 -10.34 0.55 0.46
N ALA A 233 -9.71 1.56 -0.12
CA ALA A 233 -9.47 2.88 0.44
C ALA A 233 -9.19 3.87 -0.70
N ALA A 234 -9.05 5.15 -0.36
CA ALA A 234 -8.71 6.18 -1.35
C ALA A 234 -7.27 6.04 -1.83
N VAL A 235 -6.32 5.90 -0.90
CA VAL A 235 -4.88 5.78 -1.12
C VAL A 235 -4.24 4.88 -0.08
N ALA A 236 -3.01 4.42 -0.33
CA ALA A 236 -2.23 3.67 0.65
C ALA A 236 -0.76 4.12 0.67
N VAL A 237 -0.09 3.83 1.78
CA VAL A 237 1.35 3.96 1.93
C VAL A 237 1.97 2.57 1.93
N GLY A 238 2.93 2.36 1.05
CA GLY A 238 3.83 1.22 1.05
C GLY A 238 5.22 1.61 1.57
N THR A 239 6.12 0.64 1.62
CA THR A 239 7.56 0.86 1.87
C THR A 239 8.37 0.16 0.81
N GLU A 240 9.50 0.75 0.47
CA GLU A 240 10.41 0.19 -0.53
C GLU A 240 11.86 0.33 -0.10
N THR A 241 12.58 -0.77 -0.20
CA THR A 241 14.02 -0.82 -0.22
C THR A 241 14.47 -0.96 -1.68
N ASP A 242 13.95 -2.01 -2.35
CA ASP A 242 14.16 -2.28 -3.78
C ASP A 242 12.86 -2.85 -4.39
N GLY A 243 12.16 -2.02 -5.19
CA GLY A 243 10.96 -2.41 -5.94
C GLY A 243 9.65 -2.52 -5.15
N SER A 244 9.65 -2.46 -3.82
CA SER A 244 8.51 -2.88 -2.99
C SER A 244 7.30 -1.92 -2.94
N VAL A 245 7.35 -0.76 -3.58
CA VAL A 245 6.21 0.14 -3.88
C VAL A 245 5.89 0.08 -5.36
N VAL A 246 6.93 0.23 -6.21
CA VAL A 246 6.72 0.37 -7.65
C VAL A 246 6.28 -0.94 -8.30
N CYS A 247 6.78 -2.11 -7.85
CA CYS A 247 6.36 -3.41 -8.38
C CYS A 247 4.89 -3.74 -8.07
N PRO A 248 4.41 -3.72 -6.80
CA PRO A 248 2.99 -3.95 -6.54
C PRO A 248 2.08 -2.87 -7.13
N ALA A 249 2.54 -1.61 -7.28
CA ALA A 249 1.78 -0.61 -7.98
C ALA A 249 1.63 -0.97 -9.47
N SER A 250 2.71 -1.36 -10.15
CA SER A 250 2.70 -1.76 -11.55
C SER A 250 1.82 -3.00 -11.77
N ALA A 251 1.99 -4.05 -10.95
CA ALA A 251 1.21 -5.29 -11.07
C ALA A 251 -0.30 -5.09 -10.84
N ASN A 252 -0.68 -4.03 -10.12
CA ASN A 252 -2.07 -3.72 -9.79
C ASN A 252 -2.60 -2.47 -10.51
N GLY A 253 -1.93 -1.99 -11.57
CA GLY A 253 -2.41 -0.88 -12.40
C GLY A 253 -2.55 0.45 -11.65
N LEU A 254 -1.61 0.74 -10.75
CA LEU A 254 -1.59 1.93 -9.91
C LEU A 254 -0.38 2.81 -10.21
N VAL A 255 -0.42 4.02 -9.67
CA VAL A 255 0.74 4.90 -9.51
C VAL A 255 1.40 4.59 -8.18
N GLY A 256 2.62 4.07 -8.23
CA GLY A 256 3.51 3.94 -7.09
C GLY A 256 4.71 4.86 -7.26
N LEU A 257 5.07 5.59 -6.22
CA LEU A 257 6.22 6.49 -6.25
C LEU A 257 7.19 6.11 -5.14
N LYS A 258 8.44 5.80 -5.52
CA LYS A 258 9.55 5.68 -4.58
C LYS A 258 10.21 7.05 -4.44
N PRO A 259 10.05 7.75 -3.31
CA PRO A 259 10.72 9.02 -3.09
C PRO A 259 12.25 8.87 -3.01
N THR A 260 12.95 9.95 -3.27
CA THR A 260 14.38 10.02 -2.98
C THR A 260 14.63 9.77 -1.49
N LEU A 261 15.66 9.00 -1.17
CA LEU A 261 16.05 8.71 0.21
C LEU A 261 16.20 10.02 1.01
N GLY A 262 15.63 10.03 2.21
CA GLY A 262 15.63 11.19 3.10
C GLY A 262 14.53 12.23 2.80
N LEU A 263 13.75 12.08 1.72
CA LEU A 263 12.58 12.95 1.50
C LEU A 263 11.43 12.63 2.45
N VAL A 264 11.29 11.35 2.78
CA VAL A 264 10.30 10.81 3.73
C VAL A 264 11.06 10.10 4.86
N SER A 265 10.72 10.39 6.11
CA SER A 265 11.36 9.77 7.27
C SER A 265 11.03 8.28 7.38
N ARG A 266 12.03 7.50 7.80
CA ARG A 266 11.91 6.07 8.10
C ARG A 266 11.65 5.79 9.58
N ALA A 267 11.64 6.83 10.43
CA ALA A 267 11.44 6.65 11.86
C ALA A 267 10.08 6.01 12.18
N GLY A 268 10.11 4.86 12.86
CA GLY A 268 8.95 4.05 13.18
C GLY A 268 8.50 3.13 12.03
N ILE A 269 9.35 2.89 11.04
CA ILE A 269 9.16 1.85 10.03
C ILE A 269 10.05 0.66 10.40
N ILE A 270 9.50 -0.56 10.39
CA ILE A 270 10.31 -1.76 10.57
C ILE A 270 11.33 -1.80 9.44
N PRO A 271 12.64 -1.75 9.77
CA PRO A 271 13.68 -1.54 8.79
C PRO A 271 14.00 -2.80 7.99
N LEU A 272 14.58 -2.57 6.81
CA LEU A 272 15.35 -3.56 6.07
C LEU A 272 16.78 -3.05 5.87
N SER A 273 16.94 -1.81 5.39
CA SER A 273 18.26 -1.21 5.16
C SER A 273 18.16 0.32 5.28
N HIS A 274 18.88 0.91 6.22
CA HIS A 274 18.84 2.36 6.43
C HIS A 274 19.43 3.17 5.27
N SER A 275 20.24 2.58 4.42
CA SER A 275 20.79 3.26 3.24
C SER A 275 19.85 3.23 2.03
N GLN A 276 18.75 2.45 2.05
CA GLN A 276 17.87 2.29 0.90
C GLN A 276 16.37 2.48 1.21
N ASP A 277 15.92 2.22 2.45
CA ASP A 277 14.51 2.23 2.82
C ASP A 277 13.85 3.60 2.66
N THR A 278 12.62 3.60 2.15
CA THR A 278 11.72 4.75 2.16
C THR A 278 10.27 4.30 2.22
N ALA A 279 9.36 5.17 2.68
CA ALA A 279 7.93 5.00 2.46
C ALA A 279 7.52 5.73 1.18
N GLY A 280 6.52 5.19 0.49
CA GLY A 280 6.04 5.77 -0.76
C GLY A 280 4.52 5.68 -0.93
N PRO A 281 3.91 6.69 -1.61
CA PRO A 281 2.49 6.70 -1.90
C PRO A 281 2.12 5.71 -2.99
N MET A 282 0.95 5.09 -2.84
CA MET A 282 0.30 4.24 -3.82
C MET A 282 -1.13 4.71 -4.04
N ALA A 283 -1.48 5.07 -5.27
CA ALA A 283 -2.77 5.68 -5.61
C ALA A 283 -3.22 5.30 -7.03
N ARG A 284 -4.50 5.54 -7.33
CA ARG A 284 -5.06 5.32 -8.67
C ARG A 284 -4.66 6.43 -9.66
N THR A 285 -4.35 7.63 -9.17
CA THR A 285 -3.96 8.77 -10.00
C THR A 285 -2.65 9.39 -9.55
N VAL A 286 -1.94 10.03 -10.48
CA VAL A 286 -0.70 10.79 -10.17
C VAL A 286 -0.98 11.93 -9.20
N ARG A 287 -2.14 12.60 -9.34
CA ARG A 287 -2.54 13.69 -8.44
C ARG A 287 -2.74 13.21 -7.01
N ASP A 288 -3.42 12.08 -6.81
CA ASP A 288 -3.64 11.54 -5.47
C ASP A 288 -2.32 11.05 -4.84
N ALA A 289 -1.40 10.48 -5.64
CA ALA A 289 -0.06 10.14 -5.18
C ALA A 289 0.74 11.37 -4.75
N ALA A 290 0.64 12.47 -5.49
CA ALA A 290 1.31 13.74 -5.16
C ALA A 290 0.71 14.38 -3.89
N ILE A 291 -0.62 14.37 -3.73
CA ILE A 291 -1.29 14.84 -2.51
C ILE A 291 -0.83 14.03 -1.28
N LEU A 292 -0.75 12.70 -1.43
CA LEU A 292 -0.29 11.84 -0.34
C LEU A 292 1.19 12.10 -0.02
N LEU A 293 2.04 12.28 -1.04
CA LEU A 293 3.46 12.61 -0.86
C LEU A 293 3.64 13.92 -0.10
N ASN A 294 2.88 14.98 -0.43
CA ASN A 294 2.92 16.26 0.28
C ASN A 294 2.75 16.08 1.80
N ALA A 295 1.82 15.22 2.20
CA ALA A 295 1.57 14.97 3.61
C ALA A 295 2.70 14.16 4.29
N MET A 296 3.42 13.33 3.55
CA MET A 296 4.44 12.41 4.09
C MET A 296 5.81 13.07 4.27
N THR A 297 6.09 14.15 3.54
CA THR A 297 7.42 14.81 3.52
C THR A 297 7.67 15.65 4.78
N GLY A 298 8.95 15.81 5.10
CA GLY A 298 9.40 16.72 6.17
C GLY A 298 10.68 16.26 6.85
N VAL A 299 11.37 17.20 7.48
CA VAL A 299 12.55 16.90 8.30
C VAL A 299 12.10 16.30 9.63
N ASP A 300 12.64 15.14 9.97
CA ASP A 300 12.41 14.43 11.23
C ASP A 300 13.74 14.27 11.98
N PRO A 301 13.87 14.84 13.18
CA PRO A 301 15.10 14.69 13.98
C PRO A 301 15.40 13.24 14.39
N ARG A 302 14.41 12.33 14.27
CA ARG A 302 14.58 10.90 14.54
C ARG A 302 15.22 10.16 13.36
N ASP A 303 15.23 10.77 12.17
CA ASP A 303 15.86 10.22 10.96
C ASP A 303 16.80 11.26 10.32
N PRO A 304 18.11 11.20 10.65
CA PRO A 304 19.09 12.17 10.15
C PRO A 304 19.17 12.30 8.63
N ALA A 305 18.80 11.26 7.88
CA ALA A 305 18.78 11.33 6.41
C ALA A 305 17.83 12.41 5.88
N THR A 306 16.77 12.74 6.64
CA THR A 306 15.81 13.76 6.22
C THR A 306 16.39 15.18 6.25
N THR A 307 17.49 15.40 6.96
CA THR A 307 18.16 16.71 6.99
C THR A 307 18.61 17.15 5.61
N ALA A 308 18.99 16.21 4.74
CA ALA A 308 19.40 16.49 3.37
C ALA A 308 18.25 17.00 2.48
N SER A 309 17.00 16.78 2.87
CA SER A 309 15.82 17.26 2.13
C SER A 309 15.42 18.71 2.49
N ALA A 310 16.02 19.29 3.55
CA ALA A 310 15.70 20.63 3.97
C ALA A 310 15.96 21.66 2.85
N GLY A 311 14.91 22.38 2.46
CA GLY A 311 14.98 23.35 1.36
C GLY A 311 14.99 22.76 -0.06
N HIS A 312 14.93 21.41 -0.19
CA HIS A 312 14.87 20.71 -1.47
C HIS A 312 13.52 20.04 -1.74
N ALA A 313 12.72 19.79 -0.70
CA ALA A 313 11.35 19.32 -0.88
C ALA A 313 10.48 20.41 -1.50
N ALA A 314 9.63 20.05 -2.47
CA ALA A 314 8.63 20.99 -2.99
C ALA A 314 7.60 21.32 -1.91
N ALA A 315 7.10 22.56 -1.92
CA ALA A 315 6.01 22.96 -1.04
C ALA A 315 4.70 22.23 -1.37
N ASP A 316 4.46 22.01 -2.67
CA ASP A 316 3.34 21.24 -3.19
C ASP A 316 3.74 20.50 -4.48
N TYR A 317 3.78 19.19 -4.44
CA TYR A 317 4.09 18.36 -5.62
C TYR A 317 2.97 18.35 -6.66
N THR A 318 1.75 18.79 -6.33
CA THR A 318 0.65 18.89 -7.31
C THR A 318 0.80 20.05 -8.27
N GLU A 319 1.59 21.07 -7.93
CA GLU A 319 1.89 22.21 -8.81
C GLU A 319 2.67 21.80 -10.08
N ALA A 320 3.42 20.68 -9.99
CA ALA A 320 4.16 20.15 -11.14
C ALA A 320 3.27 19.38 -12.15
N LEU A 321 1.98 19.18 -11.85
CA LEU A 321 1.06 18.40 -12.67
C LEU A 321 0.43 19.26 -13.79
N ASP A 322 1.29 19.74 -14.69
CA ASP A 322 0.90 20.45 -15.89
C ASP A 322 1.05 19.55 -17.13
N ALA A 323 -0.01 19.42 -17.92
CA ALA A 323 -0.02 18.64 -19.16
C ALA A 323 1.03 19.13 -20.18
N GLY A 324 1.41 20.42 -20.14
CA GLY A 324 2.45 21.02 -20.99
C GLY A 324 3.89 20.82 -20.48
N ALA A 325 4.08 20.29 -19.28
CA ALA A 325 5.40 20.18 -18.62
C ALA A 325 6.40 19.29 -19.38
N LEU A 326 5.93 18.38 -20.22
CA LEU A 326 6.77 17.49 -21.03
C LEU A 326 7.39 18.16 -22.23
N ARG A 327 6.89 19.31 -22.68
CA ARG A 327 7.38 20.01 -23.88
C ARG A 327 8.86 20.36 -23.73
N GLY A 328 9.67 19.87 -24.68
CA GLY A 328 11.12 20.09 -24.72
C GLY A 328 11.91 19.31 -23.63
N ARG A 329 11.27 18.53 -22.78
CA ARG A 329 11.98 17.68 -21.80
C ARG A 329 12.63 16.50 -22.50
N ARG A 330 13.88 16.21 -22.14
CA ARG A 330 14.63 15.06 -22.67
C ARG A 330 14.39 13.86 -21.77
N LEU A 331 13.90 12.75 -22.35
CA LEU A 331 13.64 11.48 -21.67
C LEU A 331 14.49 10.38 -22.29
N GLY A 332 15.27 9.68 -21.48
CA GLY A 332 16.06 8.52 -21.90
C GLY A 332 15.23 7.26 -21.97
N VAL A 333 15.41 6.47 -23.03
CA VAL A 333 14.76 5.16 -23.19
C VAL A 333 15.80 4.07 -23.03
N VAL A 334 15.68 3.27 -21.94
CA VAL A 334 16.62 2.21 -21.61
C VAL A 334 16.13 0.90 -22.26
N ARG A 335 16.52 0.69 -23.53
CA ARG A 335 16.04 -0.45 -24.33
C ARG A 335 16.46 -1.84 -23.79
N SER A 336 17.47 -1.92 -22.92
CA SER A 336 17.86 -3.19 -22.30
C SER A 336 16.81 -3.79 -21.37
N TYR A 337 15.80 -3.02 -20.96
CA TYR A 337 14.66 -3.50 -20.17
C TYR A 337 13.44 -3.89 -21.00
N PHE A 338 13.53 -3.83 -22.33
CA PHE A 338 12.51 -4.30 -23.27
C PHE A 338 12.83 -5.73 -23.72
N GLY A 339 11.86 -6.38 -24.36
CA GLY A 339 12.04 -7.68 -25.00
C GLY A 339 11.78 -8.89 -24.10
N PHE A 340 11.37 -8.68 -22.85
CA PHE A 340 11.02 -9.80 -21.95
C PHE A 340 9.55 -10.25 -22.07
N ASP A 341 8.64 -9.34 -22.47
CA ASP A 341 7.23 -9.65 -22.73
C ASP A 341 6.68 -8.75 -23.85
N PRO A 342 6.18 -9.32 -24.95
CA PRO A 342 5.66 -8.54 -26.08
C PRO A 342 4.42 -7.69 -25.74
N GLY A 343 3.63 -8.07 -24.72
CA GLY A 343 2.48 -7.31 -24.26
C GLY A 343 2.92 -6.03 -23.54
N VAL A 344 3.89 -6.15 -22.64
CA VAL A 344 4.51 -5.01 -21.95
C VAL A 344 5.18 -4.08 -22.96
N ASP A 345 5.94 -4.61 -23.91
CA ASP A 345 6.61 -3.81 -24.93
C ASP A 345 5.61 -2.98 -25.76
N ARG A 346 4.47 -3.55 -26.15
CA ARG A 346 3.42 -2.78 -26.87
C ARG A 346 2.88 -1.60 -26.04
N VAL A 347 2.65 -1.80 -24.74
CA VAL A 347 2.19 -0.72 -23.85
C VAL A 347 3.26 0.35 -23.69
N MET A 348 4.52 -0.06 -23.55
CA MET A 348 5.65 0.86 -23.45
C MET A 348 5.84 1.67 -24.74
N GLU A 349 5.77 1.06 -25.92
CA GLU A 349 5.86 1.78 -27.21
C GLU A 349 4.71 2.77 -27.41
N ALA A 350 3.49 2.42 -27.01
CA ALA A 350 2.37 3.35 -27.02
C ALA A 350 2.61 4.53 -26.06
N SER A 351 3.16 4.27 -24.89
CA SER A 351 3.53 5.31 -23.91
C SER A 351 4.63 6.24 -24.46
N LEU A 352 5.68 5.68 -25.10
CA LEU A 352 6.73 6.48 -25.75
C LEU A 352 6.17 7.36 -26.87
N THR A 353 5.17 6.86 -27.61
CA THR A 353 4.48 7.64 -28.64
C THR A 353 3.72 8.80 -28.01
N ALA A 354 2.94 8.56 -26.96
CA ALA A 354 2.21 9.62 -26.25
C ALA A 354 3.15 10.68 -25.64
N LEU A 355 4.30 10.28 -25.09
CA LEU A 355 5.31 11.20 -24.56
C LEU A 355 5.88 12.09 -25.66
N ARG A 356 6.14 11.53 -26.86
CA ARG A 356 6.63 12.30 -28.03
C ARG A 356 5.57 13.29 -28.52
N GLU A 357 4.30 12.86 -28.59
CA GLU A 357 3.17 13.71 -28.98
C GLU A 357 2.94 14.85 -27.98
N ALA A 358 3.18 14.61 -26.68
CA ALA A 358 3.17 15.64 -25.66
C ALA A 358 4.37 16.60 -25.71
N GLY A 359 5.28 16.43 -26.68
CA GLY A 359 6.41 17.30 -26.94
C GLY A 359 7.71 16.96 -26.23
N ALA A 360 7.81 15.76 -25.62
CA ALA A 360 9.06 15.26 -25.07
C ALA A 360 10.04 14.88 -26.17
N ILE A 361 11.33 15.06 -25.91
CA ILE A 361 12.44 14.64 -26.77
C ILE A 361 12.96 13.32 -26.24
N LEU A 362 12.70 12.21 -26.97
CA LEU A 362 13.19 10.90 -26.58
C LEU A 362 14.64 10.71 -27.01
N VAL A 363 15.50 10.36 -26.07
CA VAL A 363 16.88 9.90 -26.30
C VAL A 363 16.86 8.37 -26.25
N ASP A 364 16.86 7.75 -27.43
CA ASP A 364 16.60 6.32 -27.59
C ASP A 364 17.65 5.68 -28.56
N PRO A 365 18.44 4.69 -28.12
CA PRO A 365 18.53 4.15 -26.76
C PRO A 365 19.44 4.96 -25.82
N VAL A 366 19.23 4.76 -24.50
CA VAL A 366 20.20 5.11 -23.46
C VAL A 366 20.77 3.82 -22.87
N VAL A 367 22.06 3.84 -22.60
CA VAL A 367 22.76 2.72 -21.94
C VAL A 367 23.06 3.10 -20.49
N LEU A 368 22.71 2.22 -19.57
CA LEU A 368 23.11 2.30 -18.15
C LEU A 368 24.36 1.40 -17.96
N PRO A 369 25.59 1.97 -17.91
CA PRO A 369 26.82 1.21 -18.03
C PRO A 369 27.09 0.28 -16.84
N ASN A 370 26.41 0.51 -15.73
CA ASN A 370 26.58 -0.24 -14.48
C ASN A 370 25.37 -1.07 -14.07
N ALA A 371 24.33 -1.17 -14.91
CA ALA A 371 23.16 -2.01 -14.62
C ALA A 371 23.61 -3.46 -14.34
N GLY A 372 23.14 -4.04 -13.23
CA GLY A 372 23.45 -5.40 -12.78
C GLY A 372 24.85 -5.60 -12.16
N LYS A 373 25.68 -4.56 -12.04
CA LYS A 373 27.03 -4.68 -11.45
C LYS A 373 27.05 -4.53 -9.93
N TYR A 374 25.95 -4.11 -9.33
CA TYR A 374 25.88 -3.81 -7.90
C TYR A 374 25.17 -4.89 -7.09
N ASP A 375 24.53 -5.87 -7.74
CA ASP A 375 23.62 -6.83 -7.10
C ASP A 375 24.26 -7.57 -5.92
N ASP A 376 25.49 -8.07 -6.09
CA ASP A 376 26.21 -8.75 -5.00
C ASP A 376 26.56 -7.79 -3.84
N SER A 377 26.97 -6.57 -4.17
CA SER A 377 27.31 -5.54 -3.18
C SER A 377 26.07 -5.07 -2.43
N GLU A 378 24.97 -4.89 -3.13
CA GLU A 378 23.67 -4.54 -2.55
C GLU A 378 23.22 -5.63 -1.57
N GLY A 379 23.21 -6.90 -2.02
CA GLY A 379 22.84 -8.03 -1.16
C GLY A 379 23.70 -8.12 0.11
N LEU A 380 24.99 -7.75 0.04
CA LEU A 380 25.85 -7.69 1.21
C LEU A 380 25.45 -6.55 2.16
N VAL A 381 25.25 -5.34 1.63
CA VAL A 381 24.81 -4.17 2.43
C VAL A 381 23.50 -4.47 3.14
N LEU A 382 22.50 -5.01 2.42
CA LEU A 382 21.20 -5.35 2.98
C LEU A 382 21.32 -6.30 4.19
N ARG A 383 22.16 -7.33 4.12
CA ARG A 383 22.34 -8.28 5.23
C ARG A 383 22.98 -7.63 6.47
N TYR A 384 24.02 -6.81 6.27
CA TYR A 384 24.68 -6.13 7.40
C TYR A 384 23.78 -5.09 8.05
N GLU A 385 23.10 -4.28 7.25
CA GLU A 385 22.23 -3.23 7.76
C GLU A 385 20.99 -3.83 8.42
N PHE A 386 20.36 -4.83 7.82
CA PHE A 386 19.19 -5.49 8.41
C PHE A 386 19.48 -6.02 9.81
N LYS A 387 20.62 -6.70 10.03
CA LYS A 387 20.97 -7.24 11.33
C LYS A 387 21.08 -6.16 12.40
N ALA A 388 21.72 -5.05 12.07
CA ALA A 388 21.88 -3.93 13.01
C ALA A 388 20.57 -3.17 13.24
N ASP A 389 19.88 -2.87 12.17
CA ASP A 389 18.68 -2.03 12.18
C ASP A 389 17.49 -2.74 12.84
N ILE A 390 17.29 -4.05 12.54
CA ILE A 390 16.20 -4.80 13.16
C ILE A 390 16.41 -4.95 14.67
N ALA A 391 17.63 -5.15 15.14
CA ALA A 391 17.92 -5.21 16.57
C ALA A 391 17.62 -3.87 17.26
N ALA A 392 18.00 -2.74 16.63
CA ALA A 392 17.69 -1.40 17.13
C ALA A 392 16.17 -1.15 17.17
N TYR A 393 15.44 -1.54 16.12
CA TYR A 393 13.97 -1.43 16.10
C TYR A 393 13.31 -2.29 17.17
N LEU A 394 13.68 -3.56 17.32
CA LEU A 394 13.12 -4.47 18.31
C LEU A 394 13.34 -3.97 19.76
N ALA A 395 14.43 -3.25 20.01
CA ALA A 395 14.69 -2.62 21.30
C ALA A 395 13.64 -1.56 21.67
N THR A 396 12.96 -0.97 20.69
CA THR A 396 11.90 0.05 20.94
C THR A 396 10.55 -0.57 21.31
N ARG A 397 10.35 -1.88 21.06
CA ARG A 397 9.09 -2.56 21.31
C ARG A 397 8.94 -2.90 22.80
N THR A 398 7.70 -2.93 23.28
CA THR A 398 7.38 -3.28 24.67
C THR A 398 6.75 -4.66 24.74
N GLY A 399 6.90 -5.35 25.88
CA GLY A 399 6.39 -6.70 26.12
C GLY A 399 7.50 -7.67 26.50
N ALA A 400 7.16 -8.68 27.31
CA ALA A 400 8.12 -9.67 27.81
C ALA A 400 8.54 -10.68 26.71
N ASP A 401 7.61 -11.01 25.81
CA ASP A 401 7.79 -12.07 24.82
C ASP A 401 8.26 -11.56 23.45
N VAL A 402 8.55 -10.26 23.33
CA VAL A 402 9.06 -9.67 22.06
C VAL A 402 10.46 -10.20 21.79
N PRO A 403 10.72 -10.77 20.60
CA PRO A 403 12.09 -11.05 20.16
C PRO A 403 12.93 -9.77 20.19
N ARG A 404 14.15 -9.85 20.75
CA ARG A 404 15.04 -8.69 20.93
C ARG A 404 16.23 -8.69 19.97
N SER A 405 16.34 -9.71 19.15
CA SER A 405 17.44 -9.84 18.19
C SER A 405 17.00 -10.68 17.00
N LEU A 406 17.81 -10.66 15.94
CA LEU A 406 17.60 -11.49 14.75
C LEU A 406 17.65 -12.99 15.13
N GLU A 407 18.56 -13.41 16.02
CA GLU A 407 18.63 -14.79 16.51
C GLU A 407 17.33 -15.21 17.21
N ALA A 408 16.72 -14.30 17.97
CA ALA A 408 15.45 -14.58 18.64
C ALA A 408 14.28 -14.70 17.62
N LEU A 409 14.29 -13.93 16.52
CA LEU A 409 13.35 -14.09 15.42
C LEU A 409 13.54 -15.41 14.69
N ILE A 410 14.78 -15.79 14.37
CA ILE A 410 15.12 -17.10 13.77
C ILE A 410 14.60 -18.23 14.65
N ALA A 411 14.86 -18.16 15.94
CA ALA A 411 14.38 -19.17 16.91
C ALA A 411 12.84 -19.20 17.03
N PHE A 412 12.18 -18.04 16.93
CA PHE A 412 10.72 -17.98 16.89
C PHE A 412 10.17 -18.69 15.66
N ASN A 413 10.64 -18.34 14.46
CA ASN A 413 10.21 -18.94 13.21
C ASN A 413 10.44 -20.45 13.18
N THR A 414 11.58 -20.92 13.71
CA THR A 414 11.89 -22.36 13.80
C THR A 414 10.88 -23.08 14.70
N ARG A 415 10.52 -22.51 15.86
CA ARG A 415 9.52 -23.09 16.76
C ARG A 415 8.11 -23.09 16.19
N HIS A 416 7.82 -22.16 15.30
CA HIS A 416 6.50 -21.98 14.67
C HIS A 416 6.52 -22.29 13.17
N ALA A 417 7.40 -23.18 12.72
CA ALA A 417 7.65 -23.44 11.30
C ALA A 417 6.39 -23.78 10.50
N ASP A 418 5.45 -24.52 11.10
CA ASP A 418 4.19 -24.90 10.44
C ASP A 418 3.32 -23.69 10.06
N THR A 419 3.44 -22.57 10.77
CA THR A 419 2.66 -21.34 10.55
C THR A 419 3.48 -20.23 9.91
N GLU A 420 4.77 -20.12 10.28
CA GLU A 420 5.65 -19.06 9.78
C GLU A 420 6.39 -19.45 8.49
N MET A 421 6.62 -20.72 8.24
CA MET A 421 7.44 -21.20 7.11
C MET A 421 6.77 -22.25 6.22
N PRO A 422 5.42 -22.23 6.01
CA PRO A 422 4.76 -23.26 5.18
C PRO A 422 5.10 -23.12 3.69
N TRP A 423 5.58 -21.96 3.24
CA TRP A 423 5.82 -21.66 1.83
C TRP A 423 7.29 -21.39 1.50
N PHE A 424 8.07 -20.85 2.44
CA PHE A 424 9.49 -20.55 2.25
C PHE A 424 10.22 -20.47 3.60
N GLY A 425 11.52 -20.67 3.59
CA GLY A 425 12.40 -20.67 4.76
C GLY A 425 12.83 -19.29 5.24
N GLN A 426 13.98 -19.24 5.91
CA GLN A 426 14.55 -18.02 6.49
C GLN A 426 16.06 -17.91 6.25
N GLU A 427 16.53 -18.42 5.15
CA GLU A 427 17.96 -18.53 4.84
C GLU A 427 18.66 -17.18 4.75
N LEU A 428 17.94 -16.06 4.45
CA LEU A 428 18.53 -14.73 4.50
C LEU A 428 18.77 -14.24 5.93
N PHE A 429 17.93 -14.65 6.87
CA PHE A 429 18.11 -14.34 8.29
C PHE A 429 19.31 -15.10 8.90
N GLU A 430 19.60 -16.30 8.38
CA GLU A 430 20.65 -17.19 8.87
C GLU A 430 22.04 -16.86 8.30
N GLN A 431 22.13 -16.05 7.24
CA GLN A 431 23.38 -15.56 6.64
C GLN A 431 23.97 -14.39 7.41
#